data_de3e2f8381a913480bffba99642240bc
#
_entry.id   de3e2f8381a913480bffba99642240bc
#
_cell.length_a   1.000
_cell.length_b   1.000
_cell.length_c   1.000
_cell.angle_alpha   90.00
_cell.angle_beta   90.00
_cell.angle_gamma   90.00
#
_symmetry.space_group_name_H-M   'P 1'
#
loop_
_entity.id
_entity.type
_entity.pdbx_description
1 polymer ?
#
loop_
_entity_poly.entity_id
_entity_poly.type
_entity_poly.pdbx_seq_one_letter_code
_entity_poly.pdbx_strand_id
1 'polypeptide(L)'
;MKKIAIIYPSNPNELQKRALEILSSTILDYTKEYPICLPENHETDTSAFRLIYIGTRASNRYIGTDTEPLCVSEEYRITVRNDTVTIEGFDDAGAVYGAIDFYNLYILPNEYPNDADCFRVNFFEKDTIPDFTYQSSPAVKERGLWTWGHVIYDYKGYLDNMMMLKMNRVIIWNDFLPVNAHDIAEYAHARNIKVIWGFAWLWDTDCAKFDMNTLLEESDGIFHKFEKEFGDTPIDGIYFQTFTELDREYIGDVLIAEAATGFVNHTAQLFYEKYPEIELEFGLHARSVKKRLEFICAVDPRIRIVWEDCGAFPFSYLPNDIKTFDRTADLVRKIAVLRGENDRFGVVTKGLVKLDWTAFEHCVGAQYIGVSTNRTKHERIDRKMAIWKYIQANWIAYADKALEMVRIMRETKKGDLCVYALVEDGVFGENIMWPVALYAEMLWDCDSDLRDLNSRTALRHNVLFANQ
;
A
#
# COMPACT_ATOMS: atom_id res chain seq x y z
N MET A 1 -30.40 21.46 12.99
CA MET A 1 -29.57 20.62 12.08
C MET A 1 -30.48 19.63 11.40
N LYS A 2 -30.42 19.50 10.06
CA LYS A 2 -31.19 18.45 9.37
C LYS A 2 -30.65 17.07 9.73
N LYS A 3 -31.52 16.09 9.91
CA LYS A 3 -31.07 14.70 10.06
C LYS A 3 -30.40 14.22 8.78
N ILE A 4 -29.45 13.30 8.90
CA ILE A 4 -28.68 12.77 7.77
C ILE A 4 -29.20 11.40 7.38
N ALA A 5 -29.36 11.16 6.08
CA ALA A 5 -29.64 9.85 5.53
C ALA A 5 -28.55 9.47 4.52
N ILE A 6 -28.00 8.26 4.66
CA ILE A 6 -27.05 7.68 3.73
C ILE A 6 -27.80 6.67 2.87
N ILE A 7 -27.75 6.88 1.55
CA ILE A 7 -28.39 5.99 0.56
C ILE A 7 -27.29 5.16 -0.09
N TYR A 8 -27.32 3.85 0.15
CA TYR A 8 -26.30 2.90 -0.25
C TYR A 8 -26.89 1.79 -1.17
N PRO A 9 -26.03 0.99 -1.86
CA PRO A 9 -26.50 -0.12 -2.72
C PRO A 9 -27.41 -1.13 -2.02
N SER A 10 -28.44 -1.63 -2.69
CA SER A 10 -29.42 -2.55 -2.10
C SER A 10 -28.84 -3.86 -1.59
N ASN A 11 -27.78 -4.36 -2.26
CA ASN A 11 -27.06 -5.59 -1.89
C ASN A 11 -25.56 -5.29 -1.76
N PRO A 12 -25.14 -4.63 -0.66
CA PRO A 12 -23.78 -4.17 -0.52
C PRO A 12 -22.81 -5.34 -0.32
N ASN A 13 -21.71 -5.34 -1.09
CA ASN A 13 -20.56 -6.20 -0.84
C ASN A 13 -19.72 -5.68 0.35
N GLU A 14 -18.64 -6.37 0.70
CA GLU A 14 -17.83 -6.02 1.86
C GLU A 14 -17.21 -4.61 1.76
N LEU A 15 -16.71 -4.19 0.60
CA LEU A 15 -16.18 -2.84 0.41
C LEU A 15 -17.25 -1.76 0.54
N GLN A 16 -18.43 -1.99 -0.01
CA GLN A 16 -19.56 -1.06 0.10
C GLN A 16 -20.06 -0.97 1.55
N LYS A 17 -20.07 -2.08 2.30
CA LYS A 17 -20.34 -2.07 3.75
C LYS A 17 -19.31 -1.25 4.50
N ARG A 18 -18.02 -1.37 4.18
CA ARG A 18 -16.95 -0.57 4.79
C ARG A 18 -17.10 0.92 4.52
N ALA A 19 -17.45 1.31 3.30
CA ALA A 19 -17.74 2.71 2.99
C ALA A 19 -18.90 3.26 3.85
N LEU A 20 -19.97 2.48 4.01
CA LEU A 20 -21.09 2.82 4.87
C LEU A 20 -20.70 2.93 6.34
N GLU A 21 -19.90 2.01 6.86
CA GLU A 21 -19.38 2.03 8.23
C GLU A 21 -18.51 3.27 8.49
N ILE A 22 -17.60 3.61 7.58
CA ILE A 22 -16.77 4.82 7.68
C ILE A 22 -17.63 6.06 7.79
N LEU A 23 -18.60 6.23 6.90
CA LEU A 23 -19.49 7.39 6.93
C LEU A 23 -20.36 7.42 8.19
N SER A 24 -20.94 6.28 8.58
CA SER A 24 -21.86 6.20 9.70
C SER A 24 -21.17 6.45 11.04
N SER A 25 -20.02 5.82 11.28
CA SER A 25 -19.23 6.02 12.49
C SER A 25 -18.74 7.46 12.60
N THR A 26 -18.28 8.03 11.51
CA THR A 26 -17.83 9.41 11.44
C THR A 26 -18.94 10.41 11.78
N ILE A 27 -20.12 10.22 11.16
CA ILE A 27 -21.28 11.07 11.42
C ILE A 27 -21.70 10.96 12.87
N LEU A 28 -21.72 9.75 13.43
CA LEU A 28 -22.02 9.50 14.85
C LEU A 28 -21.01 10.22 15.76
N ASP A 29 -19.72 10.07 15.49
CA ASP A 29 -18.66 10.67 16.31
C ASP A 29 -18.76 12.20 16.36
N TYR A 30 -19.13 12.80 15.23
CA TYR A 30 -19.24 14.24 15.12
C TYR A 30 -20.58 14.78 15.67
N THR A 31 -21.72 14.20 15.24
CA THR A 31 -23.05 14.70 15.56
C THR A 31 -23.63 14.12 16.86
N LYS A 32 -23.05 13.03 17.37
CA LYS A 32 -23.59 12.16 18.45
C LYS A 32 -24.93 11.54 18.09
N GLU A 33 -25.33 11.53 16.81
CA GLU A 33 -26.53 10.91 16.30
C GLU A 33 -26.17 9.94 15.16
N TYR A 34 -26.79 8.77 15.14
CA TYR A 34 -26.65 7.84 14.03
C TYR A 34 -27.34 8.40 12.78
N PRO A 35 -26.70 8.37 11.60
CA PRO A 35 -27.41 8.63 10.35
C PRO A 35 -28.43 7.51 10.09
N ILE A 36 -29.48 7.82 9.35
CA ILE A 36 -30.38 6.79 8.83
C ILE A 36 -29.73 6.18 7.59
N CYS A 37 -29.49 4.87 7.60
CA CYS A 37 -28.94 4.15 6.45
C CYS A 37 -30.05 3.45 5.71
N LEU A 38 -30.25 3.79 4.44
CA LEU A 38 -31.32 3.26 3.60
C LEU A 38 -30.74 2.63 2.33
N PRO A 39 -31.18 1.42 1.93
CA PRO A 39 -30.79 0.88 0.63
C PRO A 39 -31.39 1.73 -0.49
N GLU A 40 -30.76 1.77 -1.66
CA GLU A 40 -31.15 2.64 -2.78
C GLU A 40 -32.59 2.37 -3.31
N ASN A 41 -33.15 1.21 -3.01
CA ASN A 41 -34.52 0.83 -3.37
C ASN A 41 -35.57 1.09 -2.26
N HIS A 42 -35.23 1.87 -1.21
CA HIS A 42 -36.13 2.21 -0.13
C HIS A 42 -37.35 3.01 -0.62
N GLU A 43 -38.43 2.95 0.15
CA GLU A 43 -39.67 3.71 -0.07
C GLU A 43 -39.87 4.85 0.95
N THR A 44 -38.90 5.08 1.83
CA THR A 44 -39.00 6.08 2.90
C THR A 44 -38.95 7.49 2.30
N ASP A 45 -39.84 8.39 2.78
CA ASP A 45 -39.75 9.81 2.46
C ASP A 45 -38.50 10.45 3.08
N THR A 46 -37.61 10.92 2.21
CA THR A 46 -36.33 11.49 2.60
C THR A 46 -36.30 13.03 2.50
N SER A 47 -37.43 13.69 2.25
CA SER A 47 -37.48 15.13 2.05
C SER A 47 -37.01 15.98 3.25
N ALA A 48 -37.08 15.43 4.47
CA ALA A 48 -36.63 16.08 5.69
C ALA A 48 -35.14 15.87 6.02
N PHE A 49 -34.42 15.10 5.21
CA PHE A 49 -33.04 14.72 5.48
C PHE A 49 -32.06 15.47 4.58
N ARG A 50 -30.82 15.60 5.06
CA ARG A 50 -29.66 15.84 4.22
C ARG A 50 -29.19 14.51 3.68
N LEU A 51 -29.05 14.39 2.36
CA LEU A 51 -28.80 13.12 1.69
C LEU A 51 -27.32 12.96 1.35
N ILE A 52 -26.80 11.74 1.58
CA ILE A 52 -25.49 11.29 1.11
C ILE A 52 -25.72 10.04 0.28
N TYR A 53 -25.51 10.11 -1.02
CA TYR A 53 -25.52 8.96 -1.92
C TYR A 53 -24.12 8.41 -2.04
N ILE A 54 -23.94 7.07 -1.92
CA ILE A 54 -22.65 6.43 -2.07
C ILE A 54 -22.74 5.15 -2.88
N GLY A 55 -21.75 4.90 -3.73
CA GLY A 55 -21.60 3.69 -4.53
C GLY A 55 -20.99 3.96 -5.91
N THR A 56 -21.28 3.04 -6.84
CA THR A 56 -20.92 3.15 -8.24
C THR A 56 -22.16 3.33 -9.10
N ARG A 57 -22.00 3.70 -10.37
CA ARG A 57 -23.13 3.78 -11.32
C ARG A 57 -23.88 2.46 -11.47
N ALA A 58 -23.18 1.34 -11.31
CA ALA A 58 -23.78 0.01 -11.42
C ALA A 58 -24.51 -0.44 -10.17
N SER A 59 -24.09 0.07 -9.00
CA SER A 59 -24.59 -0.42 -7.71
C SER A 59 -25.64 0.49 -7.05
N ASN A 60 -25.73 1.76 -7.45
CA ASN A 60 -26.69 2.72 -6.87
C ASN A 60 -27.27 3.62 -7.95
N ARG A 61 -28.58 3.52 -8.18
CA ARG A 61 -29.31 4.24 -9.26
C ARG A 61 -29.27 5.77 -9.14
N TYR A 62 -28.93 6.31 -7.98
CA TYR A 62 -28.81 7.75 -7.78
C TYR A 62 -27.43 8.29 -8.13
N ILE A 63 -26.49 7.42 -8.51
CA ILE A 63 -25.12 7.78 -8.86
C ILE A 63 -24.99 8.02 -10.38
N GLY A 64 -24.35 9.09 -10.77
CA GLY A 64 -23.91 9.34 -12.15
C GLY A 64 -24.99 9.79 -13.13
N THR A 65 -26.15 10.26 -12.66
CA THR A 65 -27.27 10.65 -13.54
C THR A 65 -26.96 11.87 -14.40
N ASP A 66 -26.11 12.79 -13.94
CA ASP A 66 -25.85 14.09 -14.58
C ASP A 66 -24.35 14.41 -14.75
N THR A 67 -23.47 13.40 -14.69
CA THR A 67 -22.02 13.58 -14.77
C THR A 67 -21.39 12.63 -15.76
N GLU A 68 -20.26 13.04 -16.38
CA GLU A 68 -19.45 12.15 -17.21
C GLU A 68 -18.95 10.95 -16.39
N PRO A 69 -18.85 9.76 -16.98
CA PRO A 69 -18.30 8.58 -16.33
C PRO A 69 -16.87 8.79 -15.83
N LEU A 70 -16.56 8.18 -14.67
CA LEU A 70 -15.18 7.98 -14.23
C LEU A 70 -14.50 6.93 -15.13
N CYS A 71 -13.17 7.00 -15.28
CA CYS A 71 -12.45 6.22 -16.27
C CYS A 71 -11.29 5.39 -15.72
N VAL A 72 -10.87 5.65 -14.49
CA VAL A 72 -9.68 5.04 -13.88
C VAL A 72 -10.09 4.19 -12.69
N SER A 73 -9.50 2.99 -12.56
CA SER A 73 -9.71 2.17 -11.36
C SER A 73 -9.35 2.93 -10.09
N GLU A 74 -10.16 2.75 -9.05
CA GLU A 74 -10.05 3.44 -7.77
C GLU A 74 -10.33 4.96 -7.80
N GLU A 75 -10.65 5.51 -8.96
CA GLU A 75 -11.07 6.91 -9.09
C GLU A 75 -12.40 7.14 -8.37
N TYR A 76 -12.55 8.33 -7.78
CA TYR A 76 -13.81 8.74 -7.18
C TYR A 76 -14.10 10.20 -7.46
N ARG A 77 -15.38 10.56 -7.31
CA ARG A 77 -15.89 11.92 -7.37
C ARG A 77 -16.81 12.21 -6.19
N ILE A 78 -16.58 13.32 -5.52
CA ILE A 78 -17.46 13.87 -4.48
C ILE A 78 -18.13 15.11 -5.06
N THR A 79 -19.45 15.11 -5.11
CA THR A 79 -20.24 16.24 -5.61
C THR A 79 -21.21 16.68 -4.54
N VAL A 80 -21.26 17.98 -4.24
CA VAL A 80 -22.29 18.59 -3.44
C VAL A 80 -23.13 19.50 -4.33
N ARG A 81 -24.43 19.26 -4.39
CA ARG A 81 -25.39 20.09 -5.11
C ARG A 81 -26.68 20.20 -4.32
N ASN A 82 -27.16 21.42 -4.14
CA ASN A 82 -28.42 21.68 -3.42
C ASN A 82 -28.49 20.93 -2.07
N ASP A 83 -27.42 20.99 -1.28
CA ASP A 83 -27.33 20.37 0.04
C ASP A 83 -27.35 18.82 0.04
N THR A 84 -27.15 18.20 -1.13
CA THR A 84 -27.05 16.77 -1.32
C THR A 84 -25.64 16.38 -1.69
N VAL A 85 -25.07 15.36 -1.04
CA VAL A 85 -23.74 14.80 -1.32
C VAL A 85 -23.86 13.54 -2.17
N THR A 86 -23.02 13.43 -3.18
CA THR A 86 -22.87 12.22 -3.97
C THR A 86 -21.41 11.80 -3.94
N ILE A 87 -21.14 10.57 -3.48
CA ILE A 87 -19.82 9.94 -3.48
C ILE A 87 -19.86 8.81 -4.52
N GLU A 88 -19.36 9.12 -5.71
CA GLU A 88 -19.29 8.20 -6.84
C GLU A 88 -17.91 7.57 -6.91
N GLY A 89 -17.80 6.23 -6.92
CA GLY A 89 -16.58 5.51 -7.27
C GLY A 89 -16.65 4.97 -8.70
N PHE A 90 -15.50 4.90 -9.39
CA PHE A 90 -15.38 4.11 -10.62
C PHE A 90 -15.72 2.64 -10.34
N ASP A 91 -15.17 2.15 -9.24
CA ASP A 91 -15.38 0.84 -8.64
C ASP A 91 -15.68 0.98 -7.13
N ASP A 92 -15.88 -0.14 -6.46
CA ASP A 92 -16.20 -0.13 -5.04
C ASP A 92 -15.05 0.40 -4.17
N ALA A 93 -13.81 0.19 -4.59
CA ALA A 93 -12.63 0.77 -3.93
C ALA A 93 -12.63 2.30 -4.04
N GLY A 94 -12.92 2.84 -5.23
CA GLY A 94 -13.10 4.28 -5.43
C GLY A 94 -14.18 4.86 -4.53
N ALA A 95 -15.32 4.16 -4.35
CA ALA A 95 -16.37 4.62 -3.44
C ALA A 95 -15.91 4.67 -1.97
N VAL A 96 -15.13 3.67 -1.53
CA VAL A 96 -14.51 3.66 -0.18
C VAL A 96 -13.53 4.83 -0.02
N TYR A 97 -12.65 5.03 -1.00
CA TYR A 97 -11.68 6.13 -0.96
C TYR A 97 -12.34 7.50 -1.01
N GLY A 98 -13.43 7.64 -1.75
CA GLY A 98 -14.27 8.82 -1.73
C GLY A 98 -14.90 9.08 -0.37
N ALA A 99 -15.39 8.03 0.33
CA ALA A 99 -15.90 8.15 1.68
C ALA A 99 -14.82 8.57 2.68
N ILE A 100 -13.61 8.00 2.58
CA ILE A 100 -12.46 8.35 3.41
C ILE A 100 -12.08 9.81 3.22
N ASP A 101 -11.97 10.29 1.99
CA ASP A 101 -11.58 11.66 1.72
C ASP A 101 -12.71 12.65 2.03
N PHE A 102 -13.97 12.28 1.83
CA PHE A 102 -15.10 13.08 2.30
C PHE A 102 -15.06 13.28 3.81
N TYR A 103 -14.75 12.23 4.55
CA TYR A 103 -14.54 12.32 5.99
C TYR A 103 -13.37 13.26 6.34
N ASN A 104 -12.19 12.94 5.84
CA ASN A 104 -10.96 13.66 6.22
C ASN A 104 -10.96 15.13 5.80
N LEU A 105 -11.54 15.46 4.64
CA LEU A 105 -11.44 16.80 4.06
C LEU A 105 -12.65 17.70 4.34
N TYR A 106 -13.82 17.12 4.59
CA TYR A 106 -15.07 17.88 4.65
C TYR A 106 -15.87 17.73 5.95
N ILE A 107 -15.71 16.62 6.66
CA ILE A 107 -16.44 16.38 7.91
C ILE A 107 -15.64 16.81 9.13
N LEU A 108 -14.35 16.51 9.20
CA LEU A 108 -13.53 16.89 10.34
C LEU A 108 -13.51 18.42 10.51
N PRO A 109 -13.76 18.93 11.72
CA PRO A 109 -13.72 20.35 11.98
C PRO A 109 -12.32 20.89 11.72
N ASN A 110 -12.23 22.05 11.08
CA ASN A 110 -10.99 22.78 10.96
C ASN A 110 -10.64 23.43 12.30
N GLU A 111 -9.74 22.83 13.05
CA GLU A 111 -9.25 23.39 14.31
C GLU A 111 -8.25 24.56 14.10
N TYR A 112 -7.85 24.80 12.85
CA TYR A 112 -6.93 25.89 12.49
C TYR A 112 -7.65 26.97 11.67
N PRO A 113 -8.34 27.91 12.34
CA PRO A 113 -9.23 28.87 11.66
C PRO A 113 -8.52 29.90 10.77
N ASN A 114 -7.19 29.96 10.79
CA ASN A 114 -6.40 30.95 10.06
C ASN A 114 -5.81 30.45 8.74
N ASP A 115 -6.04 29.22 8.35
CA ASP A 115 -5.56 28.70 7.08
C ASP A 115 -6.64 28.89 6.01
N ALA A 116 -6.57 30.05 5.33
CA ALA A 116 -7.55 30.46 4.32
C ALA A 116 -7.66 29.49 3.13
N ASP A 117 -6.65 28.63 2.94
CA ASP A 117 -6.58 27.66 1.87
C ASP A 117 -7.13 26.26 2.26
N CYS A 118 -7.55 26.07 3.51
CA CYS A 118 -8.22 24.84 3.93
C CYS A 118 -9.69 24.84 3.49
N PHE A 119 -10.02 24.13 2.44
CA PHE A 119 -11.37 23.89 1.93
C PHE A 119 -12.27 23.07 2.86
N ARG A 120 -12.16 23.25 4.16
CA ARG A 120 -12.98 22.50 5.11
C ARG A 120 -14.29 23.21 5.35
N VAL A 121 -15.26 22.72 4.63
CA VAL A 121 -16.64 23.02 4.98
C VAL A 121 -16.99 22.12 6.15
N ASN A 122 -17.25 22.72 7.32
CA ASN A 122 -17.89 21.95 8.37
C ASN A 122 -19.31 21.58 7.90
N PHE A 123 -19.41 20.37 7.38
CA PHE A 123 -20.61 19.84 6.73
C PHE A 123 -21.84 19.92 7.65
N PHE A 124 -21.62 19.88 8.96
CA PHE A 124 -22.72 19.76 9.94
C PHE A 124 -23.14 21.10 10.56
N GLU A 125 -22.27 22.08 10.61
CA GLU A 125 -22.54 23.36 11.26
C GLU A 125 -23.28 24.35 10.38
N LYS A 126 -23.33 24.14 9.08
CA LYS A 126 -24.00 25.04 8.15
C LYS A 126 -25.41 24.56 7.80
N ASP A 127 -26.34 25.49 7.77
CA ASP A 127 -27.71 25.20 7.30
C ASP A 127 -27.71 24.77 5.82
N THR A 128 -26.77 25.29 5.03
CA THR A 128 -26.53 24.92 3.63
C THR A 128 -25.04 24.75 3.36
N ILE A 129 -24.69 23.78 2.52
CA ILE A 129 -23.30 23.55 2.08
C ILE A 129 -23.14 24.16 0.69
N PRO A 130 -22.02 24.88 0.41
CA PRO A 130 -21.72 25.35 -0.94
C PRO A 130 -21.64 24.20 -1.93
N ASP A 131 -22.14 24.43 -3.14
CA ASP A 131 -21.97 23.49 -4.24
C ASP A 131 -20.49 23.36 -4.62
N PHE A 132 -19.99 22.14 -4.74
CA PHE A 132 -18.65 21.86 -5.26
C PHE A 132 -18.58 20.48 -5.92
N THR A 133 -17.51 20.27 -6.68
CA THR A 133 -17.14 18.96 -7.20
C THR A 133 -15.65 18.74 -6.98
N TYR A 134 -15.30 17.59 -6.41
CA TYR A 134 -13.93 17.15 -6.23
C TYR A 134 -13.78 15.75 -6.84
N GLN A 135 -12.79 15.57 -7.69
CA GLN A 135 -12.49 14.29 -8.34
C GLN A 135 -11.03 13.95 -8.16
N SER A 136 -10.73 12.69 -7.88
CA SER A 136 -9.36 12.25 -7.60
C SER A 136 -9.15 10.81 -8.02
N SER A 137 -7.95 10.50 -8.47
CA SER A 137 -7.50 9.17 -8.87
C SER A 137 -6.05 8.95 -8.47
N PRO A 138 -5.59 7.68 -8.30
CA PRO A 138 -4.22 7.42 -7.88
C PRO A 138 -3.20 7.74 -8.98
N ALA A 139 -2.15 8.47 -8.62
CA ALA A 139 -1.00 8.72 -9.48
C ALA A 139 -0.14 7.45 -9.67
N VAL A 140 -0.05 6.61 -8.64
CA VAL A 140 0.60 5.29 -8.68
C VAL A 140 -0.48 4.22 -8.49
N LYS A 141 -0.64 3.33 -9.47
CA LYS A 141 -1.72 2.33 -9.50
C LYS A 141 -1.64 1.36 -8.33
N GLU A 142 -0.47 0.80 -8.06
CA GLU A 142 -0.26 -0.17 -6.99
C GLU A 142 0.63 0.45 -5.91
N ARG A 143 0.11 0.55 -4.70
CA ARG A 143 0.69 1.29 -3.58
C ARG A 143 0.61 0.45 -2.34
N GLY A 144 1.72 0.27 -1.64
CA GLY A 144 1.68 -0.62 -0.49
C GLY A 144 2.79 -0.44 0.53
N LEU A 145 2.74 -1.32 1.51
CA LEU A 145 3.77 -1.45 2.53
C LEU A 145 4.51 -2.77 2.36
N TRP A 146 5.79 -2.74 2.65
CA TRP A 146 6.63 -3.90 2.82
C TRP A 146 7.00 -4.00 4.30
N THR A 147 6.75 -5.14 4.94
CA THR A 147 7.03 -5.30 6.37
C THR A 147 7.36 -6.76 6.73
N TRP A 148 7.84 -6.95 7.96
CA TRP A 148 8.05 -8.29 8.53
C TRP A 148 6.90 -8.66 9.46
N GLY A 149 6.52 -9.93 9.45
CA GLY A 149 5.41 -10.42 10.28
C GLY A 149 5.59 -10.15 11.77
N HIS A 150 6.83 -10.22 12.29
CA HIS A 150 7.13 -10.01 13.71
C HIS A 150 6.93 -8.57 14.20
N VAL A 151 6.83 -7.59 13.31
CA VAL A 151 6.54 -6.18 13.66
C VAL A 151 5.08 -5.77 13.49
N ILE A 152 4.22 -6.66 13.02
CA ILE A 152 2.78 -6.44 13.02
C ILE A 152 2.21 -6.85 14.38
N TYR A 153 1.76 -5.90 15.19
CA TYR A 153 1.21 -6.20 16.53
C TYR A 153 -0.30 -6.30 16.57
N ASP A 154 -0.97 -5.66 15.61
CA ASP A 154 -2.41 -5.74 15.37
C ASP A 154 -2.66 -5.74 13.86
N TYR A 155 -2.90 -6.93 13.28
CA TYR A 155 -3.08 -7.03 11.83
C TYR A 155 -4.34 -6.31 11.35
N LYS A 156 -5.39 -6.26 12.19
CA LYS A 156 -6.64 -5.58 11.81
C LYS A 156 -6.45 -4.08 11.76
N GLY A 157 -5.89 -3.49 12.83
CA GLY A 157 -5.55 -2.07 12.84
C GLY A 157 -4.55 -1.70 11.74
N TYR A 158 -3.58 -2.56 11.46
CA TYR A 158 -2.59 -2.36 10.41
C TYR A 158 -3.26 -2.24 9.02
N LEU A 159 -4.12 -3.19 8.67
CA LEU A 159 -4.82 -3.23 7.39
C LEU A 159 -5.92 -2.15 7.29
N ASP A 160 -6.59 -1.82 8.40
CA ASP A 160 -7.53 -0.68 8.45
C ASP A 160 -6.81 0.64 8.17
N ASN A 161 -5.65 0.86 8.77
CA ASN A 161 -4.84 2.06 8.53
C ASN A 161 -4.29 2.11 7.10
N MET A 162 -3.92 0.97 6.50
CA MET A 162 -3.56 0.92 5.09
C MET A 162 -4.73 1.34 4.18
N MET A 163 -5.93 0.84 4.44
CA MET A 163 -7.13 1.24 3.70
C MET A 163 -7.41 2.74 3.85
N MET A 164 -7.29 3.29 5.08
CA MET A 164 -7.44 4.73 5.34
C MET A 164 -6.40 5.59 4.60
N LEU A 165 -5.25 5.02 4.26
CA LEU A 165 -4.23 5.63 3.42
C LEU A 165 -4.41 5.32 1.92
N LYS A 166 -5.49 4.68 1.53
CA LYS A 166 -5.77 4.27 0.13
C LYS A 166 -4.66 3.39 -0.46
N MET A 167 -4.00 2.58 0.38
CA MET A 167 -3.03 1.57 -0.05
C MET A 167 -3.73 0.26 -0.37
N ASN A 168 -3.27 -0.43 -1.42
CA ASN A 168 -3.94 -1.61 -1.97
C ASN A 168 -3.07 -2.87 -2.02
N ARG A 169 -1.85 -2.84 -1.44
CA ARG A 169 -0.95 -4.00 -1.41
C ARG A 169 -0.15 -4.05 -0.11
N VAL A 170 0.18 -5.25 0.37
CA VAL A 170 1.12 -5.45 1.46
C VAL A 170 2.03 -6.63 1.18
N ILE A 171 3.35 -6.44 1.33
CA ILE A 171 4.31 -7.54 1.43
C ILE A 171 4.52 -7.83 2.91
N ILE A 172 4.30 -9.09 3.30
CA ILE A 172 4.59 -9.58 4.65
C ILE A 172 5.69 -10.63 4.53
N TRP A 173 6.91 -10.27 4.91
CA TRP A 173 8.00 -11.22 4.97
C TRP A 173 7.97 -11.97 6.30
N ASN A 174 7.93 -13.28 6.23
CA ASN A 174 7.99 -14.14 7.40
C ASN A 174 8.68 -15.45 7.04
N ASP A 175 9.45 -16.01 7.98
CA ASP A 175 10.21 -17.25 7.71
C ASP A 175 9.30 -18.49 7.58
N PHE A 176 8.12 -18.43 8.17
CA PHE A 176 7.11 -19.48 8.14
C PHE A 176 5.73 -18.90 7.84
N LEU A 177 4.86 -19.70 7.21
CA LEU A 177 3.47 -19.29 7.04
C LEU A 177 2.82 -19.02 8.41
N PRO A 178 2.22 -17.84 8.61
CA PRO A 178 1.50 -17.55 9.86
C PRO A 178 0.31 -18.49 10.06
N VAL A 179 0.05 -18.84 11.31
CA VAL A 179 -1.10 -19.72 11.66
C VAL A 179 -2.43 -19.08 11.22
N ASN A 180 -2.51 -17.75 11.25
CA ASN A 180 -3.68 -16.96 10.84
C ASN A 180 -3.54 -16.31 9.46
N ALA A 181 -2.76 -16.89 8.56
CA ALA A 181 -2.56 -16.34 7.21
C ALA A 181 -3.87 -16.18 6.43
N HIS A 182 -4.76 -17.17 6.54
CA HIS A 182 -6.09 -17.13 5.92
C HIS A 182 -6.92 -15.94 6.41
N ASP A 183 -7.01 -15.75 7.74
CA ASP A 183 -7.76 -14.64 8.35
C ASP A 183 -7.19 -13.28 7.93
N ILE A 184 -5.84 -13.17 7.83
CA ILE A 184 -5.16 -11.95 7.38
C ILE A 184 -5.53 -11.66 5.93
N ALA A 185 -5.47 -12.67 5.05
CA ALA A 185 -5.77 -12.50 3.64
C ALA A 185 -7.24 -12.10 3.41
N GLU A 186 -8.20 -12.79 4.03
CA GLU A 186 -9.61 -12.43 3.93
C GLU A 186 -9.90 -11.02 4.45
N TYR A 187 -9.28 -10.66 5.57
CA TYR A 187 -9.44 -9.33 6.15
C TYR A 187 -8.86 -8.22 5.26
N ALA A 188 -7.74 -8.50 4.59
CA ALA A 188 -7.11 -7.61 3.63
C ALA A 188 -7.98 -7.45 2.36
N HIS A 189 -8.46 -8.56 1.80
CA HIS A 189 -9.32 -8.55 0.60
C HIS A 189 -10.60 -7.75 0.81
N ALA A 190 -11.23 -7.85 2.00
CA ALA A 190 -12.38 -7.03 2.37
C ALA A 190 -12.07 -5.52 2.46
N ARG A 191 -10.80 -5.11 2.28
CA ARG A 191 -10.29 -3.73 2.29
C ARG A 191 -9.63 -3.31 0.98
N ASN A 192 -9.80 -4.09 -0.07
CA ASN A 192 -9.11 -3.90 -1.36
C ASN A 192 -7.59 -3.97 -1.24
N ILE A 193 -7.05 -4.79 -0.34
CA ILE A 193 -5.61 -4.95 -0.13
C ILE A 193 -5.21 -6.35 -0.56
N LYS A 194 -4.29 -6.46 -1.51
CA LYS A 194 -3.64 -7.71 -1.89
C LYS A 194 -2.53 -8.06 -0.91
N VAL A 195 -2.42 -9.35 -0.58
CA VAL A 195 -1.39 -9.86 0.31
C VAL A 195 -0.35 -10.64 -0.49
N ILE A 196 0.88 -10.15 -0.45
CA ILE A 196 2.05 -10.75 -1.09
C ILE A 196 2.93 -11.35 0.01
N TRP A 197 3.03 -12.68 0.06
CA TRP A 197 3.82 -13.33 1.09
C TRP A 197 5.30 -13.43 0.68
N GLY A 198 6.19 -13.10 1.62
CA GLY A 198 7.62 -13.36 1.46
C GLY A 198 7.89 -14.85 1.51
N PHE A 199 8.56 -15.37 0.48
CA PHE A 199 8.89 -16.79 0.35
C PHE A 199 10.23 -16.97 -0.36
N ALA A 200 11.26 -17.34 0.39
CA ALA A 200 12.63 -17.41 -0.13
C ALA A 200 12.82 -18.48 -1.21
N TRP A 201 13.43 -18.07 -2.34
CA TRP A 201 13.89 -18.98 -3.40
C TRP A 201 15.42 -19.11 -3.34
N LEU A 202 15.90 -19.89 -2.40
CA LEU A 202 17.34 -20.10 -2.13
C LEU A 202 18.07 -18.82 -1.64
N TRP A 203 17.36 -17.82 -1.15
CA TRP A 203 18.00 -16.71 -0.45
C TRP A 203 18.72 -17.25 0.80
N ASP A 204 19.92 -16.74 1.09
CA ASP A 204 20.79 -17.21 2.19
C ASP A 204 21.25 -18.68 2.07
N THR A 205 21.19 -19.25 0.87
CA THR A 205 21.68 -20.60 0.62
C THR A 205 23.09 -20.56 0.03
N ASP A 206 24.02 -21.36 0.55
CA ASP A 206 25.37 -21.49 -0.07
C ASP A 206 25.24 -22.21 -1.43
N CYS A 207 25.28 -21.42 -2.49
CA CYS A 207 25.19 -21.88 -3.87
C CYS A 207 26.51 -22.44 -4.43
N ALA A 208 27.58 -22.50 -3.63
CA ALA A 208 28.88 -23.01 -4.09
C ALA A 208 28.83 -24.46 -4.57
N LYS A 209 27.89 -25.23 -4.06
CA LYS A 209 27.69 -26.65 -4.35
C LYS A 209 26.80 -26.94 -5.57
N PHE A 210 26.19 -25.93 -6.15
CA PHE A 210 25.29 -26.07 -7.28
C PHE A 210 26.05 -25.94 -8.62
N ASP A 211 25.64 -26.70 -9.60
CA ASP A 211 25.73 -26.43 -11.02
C ASP A 211 24.34 -26.07 -11.55
N MET A 212 24.21 -25.80 -12.85
CA MET A 212 22.90 -25.42 -13.42
C MET A 212 21.86 -26.52 -13.33
N ASN A 213 22.26 -27.82 -13.42
CA ASN A 213 21.31 -28.93 -13.36
C ASN A 213 20.76 -29.08 -11.95
N THR A 214 21.64 -29.15 -10.95
CA THR A 214 21.23 -29.24 -9.53
C THR A 214 20.48 -28.02 -9.07
N LEU A 215 20.78 -26.83 -9.60
CA LEU A 215 20.03 -25.61 -9.31
C LEU A 215 18.59 -25.67 -9.84
N LEU A 216 18.38 -26.21 -11.04
CA LEU A 216 17.04 -26.39 -11.61
C LEU A 216 16.23 -27.47 -10.87
N GLU A 217 16.89 -28.54 -10.35
CA GLU A 217 16.24 -29.53 -9.51
C GLU A 217 15.68 -28.96 -8.21
N GLU A 218 16.31 -27.91 -7.65
CA GLU A 218 15.80 -27.20 -6.46
C GLU A 218 14.47 -26.48 -6.72
N SER A 219 14.13 -26.16 -7.97
CA SER A 219 12.86 -25.52 -8.34
C SER A 219 11.64 -26.36 -7.95
N ASP A 220 11.71 -27.68 -8.15
CA ASP A 220 10.64 -28.60 -7.73
C ASP A 220 10.49 -28.61 -6.21
N GLY A 221 11.59 -28.58 -5.46
CA GLY A 221 11.60 -28.51 -4.01
C GLY A 221 10.94 -27.24 -3.48
N ILE A 222 11.24 -26.10 -4.10
CA ILE A 222 10.62 -24.81 -3.78
C ILE A 222 9.12 -24.83 -4.05
N PHE A 223 8.72 -25.34 -5.22
CA PHE A 223 7.31 -25.40 -5.60
C PHE A 223 6.52 -26.34 -4.66
N HIS A 224 7.04 -27.53 -4.34
CA HIS A 224 6.40 -28.45 -3.38
C HIS A 224 6.31 -27.87 -1.96
N LYS A 225 7.35 -27.14 -1.52
CA LYS A 225 7.33 -26.45 -0.23
C LYS A 225 6.22 -25.39 -0.21
N PHE A 226 6.11 -24.60 -1.28
CA PHE A 226 5.03 -23.62 -1.42
C PHE A 226 3.65 -24.29 -1.34
N GLU A 227 3.42 -25.35 -2.11
CA GLU A 227 2.13 -26.05 -2.09
C GLU A 227 1.76 -26.56 -0.70
N LYS A 228 2.74 -27.12 0.00
CA LYS A 228 2.55 -27.61 1.36
C LYS A 228 2.21 -26.51 2.36
N GLU A 229 2.84 -25.36 2.23
CA GLU A 229 2.68 -24.25 3.18
C GLU A 229 1.49 -23.34 2.83
N PHE A 230 1.32 -23.00 1.56
CA PHE A 230 0.37 -21.97 1.11
C PHE A 230 -0.81 -22.50 0.28
N GLY A 231 -0.82 -23.77 -0.10
CA GLY A 231 -1.79 -24.30 -1.07
C GLY A 231 -3.26 -24.09 -0.76
N ASP A 232 -3.61 -23.99 0.52
CA ASP A 232 -4.98 -23.73 1.00
C ASP A 232 -5.22 -22.27 1.45
N THR A 233 -4.21 -21.39 1.27
CA THR A 233 -4.30 -19.98 1.71
C THR A 233 -4.72 -19.09 0.54
N PRO A 234 -5.68 -18.17 0.70
CA PRO A 234 -6.06 -17.24 -0.36
C PRO A 234 -5.00 -16.13 -0.46
N ILE A 235 -3.98 -16.38 -1.28
CA ILE A 235 -2.88 -15.44 -1.52
C ILE A 235 -2.97 -14.84 -2.92
N ASP A 236 -2.51 -13.60 -3.07
CA ASP A 236 -2.44 -12.91 -4.37
C ASP A 236 -1.08 -13.13 -5.03
N GLY A 237 -0.03 -13.29 -4.25
CA GLY A 237 1.31 -13.45 -4.81
C GLY A 237 2.39 -13.78 -3.79
N ILE A 238 3.59 -13.92 -4.33
CA ILE A 238 4.81 -14.23 -3.61
C ILE A 238 5.86 -13.17 -3.93
N TYR A 239 6.45 -12.61 -2.89
CA TYR A 239 7.68 -11.84 -2.98
C TYR A 239 8.85 -12.75 -2.60
N PHE A 240 9.85 -12.82 -3.46
CA PHE A 240 11.00 -13.70 -3.25
C PHE A 240 12.32 -13.04 -3.57
N GLN A 241 13.36 -13.51 -2.91
CA GLN A 241 14.76 -13.22 -3.19
C GLN A 241 15.50 -14.53 -3.48
N THR A 242 16.60 -14.42 -4.21
CA THR A 242 17.48 -15.57 -4.53
C THR A 242 18.90 -15.30 -4.04
N PHE A 243 19.82 -16.17 -4.42
CA PHE A 243 21.26 -16.11 -4.10
C PHE A 243 22.02 -14.95 -4.79
N THR A 244 21.36 -13.95 -5.36
CA THR A 244 22.02 -12.87 -6.12
C THR A 244 22.84 -11.91 -5.27
N GLU A 245 22.70 -11.94 -3.95
CA GLU A 245 23.45 -11.10 -3.02
C GLU A 245 24.80 -11.66 -2.58
N LEU A 246 25.13 -12.86 -3.01
CA LEU A 246 26.38 -13.51 -2.66
C LEU A 246 27.60 -12.74 -3.22
N ASP A 247 28.70 -12.69 -2.46
CA ASP A 247 29.99 -12.12 -2.89
C ASP A 247 30.72 -13.03 -3.89
N ARG A 248 29.98 -13.55 -4.86
CA ARG A 248 30.49 -14.42 -5.93
C ARG A 248 30.07 -13.87 -7.27
N GLU A 249 30.86 -14.15 -8.27
CA GLU A 249 30.57 -13.74 -9.65
C GLU A 249 30.06 -14.92 -10.49
N TYR A 250 30.37 -16.16 -10.08
CA TYR A 250 30.06 -17.39 -10.81
C TYR A 250 29.52 -18.49 -9.91
N ILE A 251 28.65 -19.31 -10.48
CA ILE A 251 28.24 -20.64 -9.99
C ILE A 251 28.80 -21.65 -10.99
N GLY A 252 29.80 -22.45 -10.58
CA GLY A 252 30.61 -23.19 -11.55
C GLY A 252 31.24 -22.24 -12.59
N ASP A 253 30.99 -22.48 -13.86
CA ASP A 253 31.48 -21.68 -14.99
C ASP A 253 30.43 -20.63 -15.49
N VAL A 254 29.25 -20.56 -14.85
CA VAL A 254 28.14 -19.69 -15.27
C VAL A 254 28.10 -18.44 -14.41
N LEU A 255 27.86 -17.28 -15.02
CA LEU A 255 27.65 -16.03 -14.30
C LEU A 255 26.46 -16.14 -13.35
N ILE A 256 26.59 -15.66 -12.12
CA ILE A 256 25.53 -15.76 -11.10
C ILE A 256 24.22 -15.11 -11.56
N ALA A 257 24.28 -14.02 -12.33
CA ALA A 257 23.11 -13.34 -12.87
C ALA A 257 22.41 -14.18 -13.95
N GLU A 258 23.16 -14.89 -14.79
CA GLU A 258 22.62 -15.83 -15.79
C GLU A 258 21.98 -17.04 -15.10
N ALA A 259 22.67 -17.63 -14.12
CA ALA A 259 22.18 -18.74 -13.34
C ALA A 259 20.90 -18.39 -12.59
N ALA A 260 20.87 -17.23 -11.94
CA ALA A 260 19.67 -16.73 -11.23
C ALA A 260 18.50 -16.49 -12.19
N THR A 261 18.74 -15.88 -13.35
CA THR A 261 17.69 -15.66 -14.35
C THR A 261 17.11 -16.98 -14.88
N GLY A 262 17.96 -17.95 -15.21
CA GLY A 262 17.53 -19.29 -15.65
C GLY A 262 16.71 -20.00 -14.58
N PHE A 263 17.20 -20.01 -13.34
CA PHE A 263 16.53 -20.61 -12.19
C PHE A 263 15.17 -19.94 -11.90
N VAL A 264 15.12 -18.61 -11.84
CA VAL A 264 13.89 -17.85 -11.58
C VAL A 264 12.85 -18.13 -12.65
N ASN A 265 13.23 -18.08 -13.93
CA ASN A 265 12.28 -18.34 -15.01
C ASN A 265 11.76 -19.78 -14.99
N HIS A 266 12.63 -20.76 -14.71
CA HIS A 266 12.22 -22.15 -14.60
C HIS A 266 11.26 -22.38 -13.42
N THR A 267 11.62 -21.87 -12.25
CA THR A 267 10.76 -21.99 -11.05
C THR A 267 9.41 -21.31 -11.28
N ALA A 268 9.41 -20.10 -11.84
CA ALA A 268 8.18 -19.36 -12.13
C ALA A 268 7.26 -20.11 -13.09
N GLN A 269 7.79 -20.85 -14.06
CA GLN A 269 6.98 -21.65 -14.96
C GLN A 269 6.18 -22.73 -14.22
N LEU A 270 6.75 -23.39 -13.21
CA LEU A 270 6.03 -24.36 -12.37
C LEU A 270 4.84 -23.71 -11.65
N PHE A 271 5.06 -22.49 -11.12
CA PHE A 271 3.98 -21.73 -10.47
C PHE A 271 2.87 -21.36 -11.44
N TYR A 272 3.19 -20.79 -12.61
CA TYR A 272 2.19 -20.34 -13.58
C TYR A 272 1.40 -21.49 -14.22
N GLU A 273 1.97 -22.69 -14.32
CA GLU A 273 1.24 -23.87 -14.81
C GLU A 273 0.09 -24.28 -13.88
N LYS A 274 0.25 -24.13 -12.58
CA LYS A 274 -0.76 -24.50 -11.59
C LYS A 274 -1.58 -23.32 -11.06
N TYR A 275 -0.95 -22.16 -10.92
CA TYR A 275 -1.52 -20.92 -10.39
C TYR A 275 -1.35 -19.78 -11.40
N PRO A 276 -2.10 -19.74 -12.52
CA PRO A 276 -1.86 -18.81 -13.61
C PRO A 276 -2.04 -17.33 -13.22
N GLU A 277 -2.80 -17.06 -12.17
CA GLU A 277 -3.08 -15.68 -11.68
C GLU A 277 -2.13 -15.24 -10.56
N ILE A 278 -1.23 -16.11 -10.09
CA ILE A 278 -0.33 -15.75 -8.99
C ILE A 278 0.63 -14.62 -9.41
N GLU A 279 0.77 -13.63 -8.57
CA GLU A 279 1.74 -12.56 -8.80
C GLU A 279 3.10 -12.96 -8.22
N LEU A 280 4.12 -13.02 -9.06
CA LEU A 280 5.49 -13.29 -8.65
C LEU A 280 6.29 -12.00 -8.64
N GLU A 281 6.92 -11.69 -7.52
CA GLU A 281 7.69 -10.46 -7.30
C GLU A 281 9.12 -10.80 -6.90
N PHE A 282 10.06 -10.50 -7.79
CA PHE A 282 11.49 -10.75 -7.58
C PHE A 282 12.18 -9.53 -6.98
N GLY A 283 12.53 -9.61 -5.71
CA GLY A 283 13.27 -8.58 -4.98
C GLY A 283 14.75 -8.55 -5.34
N LEU A 284 15.25 -7.37 -5.70
CA LEU A 284 16.64 -7.14 -6.08
C LEU A 284 17.22 -5.96 -5.31
N HIS A 285 18.32 -6.19 -4.60
CA HIS A 285 19.13 -5.17 -3.95
C HIS A 285 20.13 -4.50 -4.93
N ALA A 286 20.64 -3.36 -4.53
CA ALA A 286 21.70 -2.66 -5.27
C ALA A 286 22.91 -3.56 -5.56
N ARG A 287 23.26 -4.44 -4.62
CA ARG A 287 24.35 -5.41 -4.77
C ARG A 287 24.10 -6.39 -5.91
N SER A 288 22.85 -6.86 -6.04
CA SER A 288 22.43 -7.80 -7.07
C SER A 288 22.48 -7.22 -8.48
N VAL A 289 22.17 -5.93 -8.64
CA VAL A 289 22.04 -5.29 -9.96
C VAL A 289 23.27 -4.52 -10.42
N LYS A 290 24.22 -4.21 -9.53
CA LYS A 290 25.32 -3.27 -9.77
C LYS A 290 26.19 -3.59 -11.00
N LYS A 291 26.49 -4.87 -11.23
CA LYS A 291 27.43 -5.31 -12.26
C LYS A 291 26.79 -6.04 -13.44
N ARG A 292 25.54 -6.41 -13.35
CA ARG A 292 24.86 -7.32 -14.28
C ARG A 292 23.41 -6.90 -14.54
N LEU A 293 23.22 -5.59 -14.64
CA LEU A 293 21.88 -5.00 -14.79
C LEU A 293 21.15 -5.52 -16.06
N GLU A 294 21.93 -5.81 -17.12
CA GLU A 294 21.43 -6.29 -18.41
C GLU A 294 20.66 -7.61 -18.32
N PHE A 295 20.94 -8.45 -17.34
CA PHE A 295 20.23 -9.74 -17.17
C PHE A 295 18.76 -9.58 -16.73
N ILE A 296 18.38 -8.40 -16.23
CA ILE A 296 16.98 -8.10 -15.84
C ILE A 296 16.04 -8.24 -17.03
N CYS A 297 16.49 -7.91 -18.26
CA CYS A 297 15.64 -8.03 -19.45
C CYS A 297 15.32 -9.48 -19.85
N ALA A 298 16.08 -10.45 -19.34
CA ALA A 298 15.86 -11.88 -19.62
C ALA A 298 14.96 -12.57 -18.57
N VAL A 299 14.58 -11.88 -17.51
CA VAL A 299 13.57 -12.38 -16.55
C VAL A 299 12.20 -12.35 -17.20
N ASP A 300 11.42 -13.43 -17.01
CA ASP A 300 10.05 -13.56 -17.55
C ASP A 300 9.24 -12.25 -17.33
N PRO A 301 8.62 -11.67 -18.36
CA PRO A 301 7.92 -10.40 -18.28
C PRO A 301 6.74 -10.41 -17.30
N ARG A 302 6.17 -11.58 -16.99
CA ARG A 302 5.10 -11.75 -16.01
C ARG A 302 5.58 -11.56 -14.57
N ILE A 303 6.87 -11.78 -14.29
CA ILE A 303 7.47 -11.57 -12.98
C ILE A 303 7.70 -10.08 -12.77
N ARG A 304 7.20 -9.52 -11.67
CA ARG A 304 7.51 -8.15 -11.28
C ARG A 304 8.94 -8.08 -10.75
N ILE A 305 9.79 -7.29 -11.36
CA ILE A 305 11.06 -6.92 -10.73
C ILE A 305 10.79 -5.84 -9.71
N VAL A 306 11.16 -6.09 -8.46
CA VAL A 306 11.03 -5.14 -7.34
C VAL A 306 12.42 -4.73 -6.89
N TRP A 307 12.81 -3.48 -7.21
CA TRP A 307 14.10 -2.96 -6.78
C TRP A 307 13.99 -2.38 -5.37
N GLU A 308 14.68 -3.00 -4.41
CA GLU A 308 14.52 -2.73 -2.99
C GLU A 308 15.26 -1.50 -2.46
N ASP A 309 16.30 -1.04 -3.13
CA ASP A 309 17.13 0.07 -2.65
C ASP A 309 16.74 1.41 -3.25
N CYS A 310 15.50 1.54 -3.72
CA CYS A 310 14.98 2.81 -4.17
C CYS A 310 14.68 3.71 -2.98
N GLY A 311 15.37 4.85 -2.95
CA GLY A 311 15.09 5.86 -1.97
C GLY A 311 15.65 5.56 -0.59
N ALA A 312 16.97 5.53 -0.50
CA ALA A 312 17.65 5.83 0.76
C ALA A 312 17.27 7.24 1.28
N PHE A 313 16.22 7.82 0.76
CA PHE A 313 15.67 9.13 1.06
C PHE A 313 14.29 8.97 1.71
N PRO A 314 13.99 9.89 2.60
CA PRO A 314 14.75 11.10 2.95
C PRO A 314 15.77 10.91 4.07
N PHE A 315 16.17 9.72 4.44
CA PHE A 315 17.15 9.57 5.50
C PHE A 315 18.34 8.69 5.11
N SER A 316 19.30 8.55 6.06
CA SER A 316 20.65 8.05 5.85
C SER A 316 20.83 6.53 5.70
N TYR A 317 19.79 5.76 5.41
CA TYR A 317 20.00 4.39 4.97
C TYR A 317 20.58 4.42 3.56
N LEU A 318 21.88 4.40 3.48
CA LEU A 318 22.60 4.37 2.20
C LEU A 318 23.14 2.96 2.02
N PRO A 319 22.63 2.19 1.06
CA PRO A 319 23.32 0.98 0.63
C PRO A 319 24.77 1.34 0.30
N ASN A 320 25.70 0.47 0.67
CA ASN A 320 27.12 0.73 0.49
C ASN A 320 27.53 1.17 -0.93
N ASP A 321 26.67 0.85 -1.90
CA ASP A 321 26.89 1.03 -3.32
C ASP A 321 26.17 2.21 -3.96
N ILE A 322 25.15 2.79 -3.29
CA ILE A 322 24.36 3.90 -3.83
C ILE A 322 24.34 5.03 -2.80
N LYS A 323 25.04 6.11 -3.07
CA LYS A 323 25.29 7.18 -2.10
C LYS A 323 24.64 8.52 -2.43
N THR A 324 23.93 8.63 -3.55
CA THR A 324 23.33 9.89 -3.98
C THR A 324 21.93 9.68 -4.56
N PHE A 325 21.09 10.70 -4.42
CA PHE A 325 19.76 10.75 -5.03
C PHE A 325 19.82 10.52 -6.55
N ASP A 326 20.71 11.23 -7.25
CA ASP A 326 20.82 11.14 -8.71
C ASP A 326 21.13 9.71 -9.18
N ARG A 327 21.98 9.00 -8.44
CA ARG A 327 22.31 7.61 -8.76
C ARG A 327 21.14 6.67 -8.51
N THR A 328 20.35 6.90 -7.46
CA THR A 328 19.10 6.17 -7.20
C THR A 328 18.12 6.38 -8.35
N ALA A 329 17.88 7.63 -8.73
CA ALA A 329 17.00 7.99 -9.84
C ALA A 329 17.47 7.40 -11.18
N ASP A 330 18.76 7.41 -11.46
CA ASP A 330 19.34 6.81 -12.66
C ASP A 330 19.13 5.30 -12.71
N LEU A 331 19.26 4.59 -11.59
CA LEU A 331 18.98 3.15 -11.52
C LEU A 331 17.49 2.83 -11.70
N VAL A 332 16.57 3.61 -11.11
CA VAL A 332 15.12 3.47 -11.38
C VAL A 332 14.86 3.53 -12.88
N ARG A 333 15.37 4.57 -13.56
CA ARG A 333 15.17 4.74 -15.00
C ARG A 333 15.75 3.58 -15.80
N LYS A 334 16.97 3.15 -15.48
CA LYS A 334 17.65 2.05 -16.19
C LYS A 334 16.90 0.72 -16.03
N ILE A 335 16.49 0.36 -14.81
CA ILE A 335 15.76 -0.89 -14.57
C ILE A 335 14.40 -0.86 -15.26
N ALA A 336 13.67 0.25 -15.17
CA ALA A 336 12.38 0.38 -15.83
C ALA A 336 12.49 0.25 -17.37
N VAL A 337 13.52 0.83 -17.97
CA VAL A 337 13.79 0.69 -19.42
C VAL A 337 14.11 -0.76 -19.78
N LEU A 338 14.92 -1.46 -18.99
CA LEU A 338 15.25 -2.87 -19.22
C LEU A 338 14.03 -3.79 -19.11
N ARG A 339 13.02 -3.41 -18.30
CA ARG A 339 11.76 -4.15 -18.20
C ARG A 339 10.78 -3.86 -19.35
N GLY A 340 11.03 -2.84 -20.17
CA GLY A 340 10.10 -2.48 -21.25
C GLY A 340 8.76 -1.90 -20.75
N GLU A 341 7.89 -1.53 -21.67
CA GLU A 341 6.63 -0.84 -21.32
C GLU A 341 5.57 -1.78 -20.72
N ASN A 342 5.52 -3.03 -21.17
CA ASN A 342 4.50 -4.01 -20.79
C ASN A 342 4.92 -4.91 -19.63
N ASP A 343 6.16 -4.84 -19.20
CA ASP A 343 6.67 -5.69 -18.15
C ASP A 343 6.38 -5.08 -16.77
N ARG A 344 6.16 -5.93 -15.78
CA ARG A 344 5.87 -5.51 -14.41
C ARG A 344 7.13 -4.99 -13.73
N PHE A 345 7.03 -3.82 -13.10
CA PHE A 345 8.11 -3.17 -12.37
C PHE A 345 7.62 -2.60 -11.05
N GLY A 346 8.41 -2.75 -10.01
CA GLY A 346 8.15 -2.21 -8.70
C GLY A 346 9.42 -1.70 -8.02
N VAL A 347 9.23 -0.92 -6.99
CA VAL A 347 10.30 -0.38 -6.14
C VAL A 347 9.91 -0.42 -4.68
N VAL A 348 10.91 -0.56 -3.79
CA VAL A 348 10.74 -0.39 -2.35
C VAL A 348 11.50 0.85 -1.91
N THR A 349 10.76 1.79 -1.31
CA THR A 349 11.33 2.97 -0.67
C THR A 349 11.66 2.67 0.77
N LYS A 350 12.91 2.86 1.20
CA LYS A 350 13.38 2.54 2.55
C LYS A 350 13.41 3.73 3.52
N GLY A 351 12.84 4.86 3.12
CA GLY A 351 12.83 6.12 3.88
C GLY A 351 11.98 6.14 5.15
N LEU A 352 11.26 5.08 5.46
CA LEU A 352 10.37 4.97 6.63
C LEU A 352 10.84 3.95 7.65
N VAL A 353 12.13 3.63 7.62
CA VAL A 353 12.75 2.63 8.49
C VAL A 353 14.15 3.05 8.91
N LYS A 354 14.53 2.72 10.13
CA LYS A 354 15.90 2.76 10.63
C LYS A 354 16.30 1.35 11.04
N LEU A 355 16.80 0.59 10.09
CA LEU A 355 17.17 -0.81 10.31
C LEU A 355 18.49 -0.94 11.05
N ASP A 356 18.49 -1.81 12.02
CA ASP A 356 19.67 -2.44 12.56
C ASP A 356 19.58 -3.95 12.29
N TRP A 357 20.24 -4.42 11.24
CA TRP A 357 20.21 -5.82 10.84
C TRP A 357 20.79 -6.75 11.91
N THR A 358 21.58 -6.24 12.86
CA THR A 358 22.14 -7.05 13.97
C THR A 358 21.10 -7.33 15.06
N ALA A 359 20.05 -6.54 15.11
CA ALA A 359 18.93 -6.67 16.05
C ALA A 359 17.67 -7.25 15.40
N PHE A 360 17.77 -7.80 14.19
CA PHE A 360 16.65 -8.39 13.49
C PHE A 360 16.15 -9.65 14.21
N GLU A 361 14.85 -9.66 14.52
CA GLU A 361 14.21 -10.80 15.19
C GLU A 361 13.69 -11.78 14.14
N HIS A 362 14.20 -13.01 14.14
CA HIS A 362 13.66 -14.10 13.35
C HIS A 362 12.64 -14.90 14.15
N CYS A 363 11.53 -15.23 13.53
CA CYS A 363 10.55 -16.13 14.12
C CYS A 363 10.98 -17.59 13.94
N VAL A 364 10.92 -18.39 15.00
CA VAL A 364 11.17 -19.83 14.94
C VAL A 364 9.83 -20.56 14.93
N GLY A 365 9.48 -21.13 13.77
CA GLY A 365 8.23 -21.86 13.56
C GLY A 365 7.01 -20.96 13.28
N ALA A 366 5.89 -21.61 12.99
CA ALA A 366 4.64 -20.92 12.67
C ALA A 366 4.08 -20.19 13.90
N GLN A 367 3.72 -18.93 13.74
CA GLN A 367 3.20 -18.05 14.78
C GLN A 367 1.94 -17.34 14.31
N TYR A 368 1.14 -16.85 15.26
CA TYR A 368 0.10 -15.86 14.95
C TYR A 368 0.74 -14.49 14.73
N ILE A 369 0.42 -13.86 13.63
CA ILE A 369 0.85 -12.49 13.33
C ILE A 369 -0.25 -11.50 13.75
N GLY A 370 0.17 -10.40 14.37
CA GLY A 370 -0.72 -9.28 14.66
C GLY A 370 -1.82 -9.58 15.68
N VAL A 371 -1.55 -10.47 16.64
CA VAL A 371 -2.47 -10.80 17.74
C VAL A 371 -1.73 -10.61 19.06
N SER A 372 -1.30 -9.38 19.33
CA SER A 372 -0.54 -9.04 20.55
C SER A 372 -1.45 -8.55 21.67
N THR A 373 -1.02 -8.77 22.91
CA THR A 373 -1.70 -8.17 24.06
C THR A 373 -1.47 -6.66 24.10
N ASN A 374 -2.40 -5.90 24.71
CA ASN A 374 -2.24 -4.46 24.90
C ASN A 374 -0.93 -4.11 25.62
N ARG A 375 -0.54 -4.92 26.59
CA ARG A 375 0.75 -4.73 27.28
C ARG A 375 1.93 -4.80 26.32
N THR A 376 1.98 -5.85 25.49
CA THR A 376 3.04 -6.02 24.48
C THR A 376 3.06 -4.88 23.47
N LYS A 377 1.88 -4.44 23.02
CA LYS A 377 1.77 -3.29 22.12
C LYS A 377 2.39 -2.03 22.75
N HIS A 378 1.97 -1.65 23.96
CA HIS A 378 2.47 -0.44 24.64
C HIS A 378 3.99 -0.50 24.87
N GLU A 379 4.51 -1.61 25.39
CA GLU A 379 5.95 -1.76 25.63
C GLU A 379 6.79 -1.65 24.34
N ARG A 380 6.24 -2.06 23.18
CA ARG A 380 6.92 -1.97 21.91
C ARG A 380 6.76 -0.61 21.24
N ILE A 381 5.59 0.01 21.34
CA ILE A 381 5.34 1.37 20.87
C ILE A 381 6.31 2.36 21.53
N ASP A 382 6.45 2.31 22.84
CA ASP A 382 7.36 3.19 23.59
C ASP A 382 8.81 3.09 23.06
N ARG A 383 9.27 1.87 22.80
CA ARG A 383 10.61 1.64 22.24
C ARG A 383 10.76 2.18 20.82
N LYS A 384 9.72 2.05 19.99
CA LYS A 384 9.73 2.50 18.60
C LYS A 384 9.59 4.01 18.42
N MET A 385 9.03 4.72 19.40
CA MET A 385 8.84 6.17 19.31
C MET A 385 10.15 6.96 19.12
N ALA A 386 11.27 6.50 19.67
CA ALA A 386 12.56 7.13 19.44
C ALA A 386 13.01 7.00 17.97
N ILE A 387 12.70 5.86 17.33
CA ILE A 387 12.98 5.62 15.90
C ILE A 387 12.10 6.53 15.06
N TRP A 388 10.80 6.63 15.37
CA TRP A 388 9.87 7.49 14.65
C TRP A 388 10.20 8.97 14.78
N LYS A 389 10.73 9.44 15.91
CA LYS A 389 11.28 10.80 16.03
C LYS A 389 12.42 11.05 15.03
N TYR A 390 13.33 10.10 14.92
CA TYR A 390 14.42 10.19 13.96
C TYR A 390 13.91 10.20 12.50
N ILE A 391 12.99 9.30 12.15
CA ILE A 391 12.40 9.23 10.82
C ILE A 391 11.68 10.55 10.51
N GLN A 392 10.83 11.03 11.43
CA GLN A 392 10.07 12.28 11.26
C GLN A 392 10.98 13.50 11.04
N ALA A 393 12.07 13.61 11.81
CA ALA A 393 13.02 14.71 11.64
C ALA A 393 13.63 14.74 10.24
N ASN A 394 13.96 13.57 9.69
CA ASN A 394 14.47 13.45 8.31
C ASN A 394 13.39 13.77 7.27
N TRP A 395 12.16 13.35 7.49
CA TRP A 395 11.05 13.68 6.59
C TRP A 395 10.72 15.18 6.59
N ILE A 396 10.78 15.86 7.73
CA ILE A 396 10.65 17.32 7.80
C ILE A 396 11.73 18.00 6.95
N ALA A 397 12.96 17.47 6.98
CA ALA A 397 14.08 18.08 6.27
C ALA A 397 14.11 17.77 4.76
N TYR A 398 13.62 16.61 4.32
CA TYR A 398 13.90 16.07 2.98
C TYR A 398 12.69 15.43 2.28
N ALA A 399 11.45 15.69 2.70
CA ALA A 399 10.25 15.13 2.05
C ALA A 399 10.12 15.54 0.57
N ASP A 400 10.68 16.69 0.18
CA ASP A 400 10.75 17.13 -1.22
C ASP A 400 11.47 16.11 -2.11
N LYS A 401 12.52 15.46 -1.59
CA LYS A 401 13.23 14.41 -2.32
C LYS A 401 12.43 13.13 -2.48
N ALA A 402 11.61 12.78 -1.50
CA ALA A 402 10.68 11.66 -1.61
C ALA A 402 9.63 11.93 -2.72
N LEU A 403 9.04 13.12 -2.73
CA LEU A 403 8.09 13.54 -3.76
C LEU A 403 8.73 13.57 -5.16
N GLU A 404 9.94 14.10 -5.29
CA GLU A 404 10.70 14.11 -6.55
C GLU A 404 10.93 12.67 -7.05
N MET A 405 11.28 11.73 -6.16
CA MET A 405 11.46 10.32 -6.52
C MET A 405 10.16 9.68 -7.01
N VAL A 406 9.01 9.94 -6.35
CA VAL A 406 7.71 9.42 -6.82
C VAL A 406 7.37 9.94 -8.22
N ARG A 407 7.64 11.21 -8.51
CA ARG A 407 7.47 11.79 -9.85
C ARG A 407 8.33 11.10 -10.89
N ILE A 408 9.62 10.86 -10.57
CA ILE A 408 10.55 10.13 -11.45
C ILE A 408 10.04 8.71 -11.72
N MET A 409 9.59 7.98 -10.70
CA MET A 409 9.05 6.64 -10.86
C MET A 409 7.83 6.62 -11.80
N ARG A 410 6.88 7.52 -11.57
CA ARG A 410 5.68 7.64 -12.40
C ARG A 410 5.99 8.02 -13.86
N GLU A 411 6.91 8.96 -14.07
CA GLU A 411 7.32 9.39 -15.42
C GLU A 411 8.02 8.27 -16.18
N THR A 412 8.79 7.46 -15.48
CA THR A 412 9.60 6.39 -16.07
C THR A 412 8.77 5.16 -16.41
N LYS A 413 7.73 4.86 -15.62
CA LYS A 413 6.86 3.69 -15.82
C LYS A 413 5.39 4.09 -15.69
N LYS A 414 4.73 4.34 -16.82
CA LYS A 414 3.35 4.85 -16.85
C LYS A 414 2.27 3.79 -16.63
N GLY A 415 2.54 2.53 -16.93
CA GLY A 415 1.53 1.48 -16.95
C GLY A 415 1.46 0.66 -15.67
N ASP A 416 2.44 -0.18 -15.42
CA ASP A 416 2.42 -1.21 -14.38
C ASP A 416 3.48 -0.97 -13.31
N LEU A 417 3.38 0.19 -12.66
CA LEU A 417 4.24 0.59 -11.55
C LEU A 417 3.61 0.19 -10.21
N CYS A 418 4.40 -0.50 -9.38
CA CYS A 418 4.10 -0.76 -7.98
C CYS A 418 5.13 -0.07 -7.08
N VAL A 419 4.67 0.62 -6.05
CA VAL A 419 5.55 1.28 -5.08
C VAL A 419 5.22 0.79 -3.68
N TYR A 420 6.21 0.21 -3.02
CA TYR A 420 6.15 -0.16 -1.63
C TYR A 420 6.96 0.79 -0.77
N ALA A 421 6.51 0.99 0.46
CA ALA A 421 7.27 1.64 1.50
C ALA A 421 7.68 0.60 2.55
N LEU A 422 8.98 0.47 2.81
CA LEU A 422 9.47 -0.35 3.92
C LEU A 422 9.26 0.42 5.23
N VAL A 423 8.42 -0.11 6.11
CA VAL A 423 8.02 0.56 7.35
C VAL A 423 8.55 -0.16 8.57
N GLU A 424 9.27 0.57 9.40
CA GLU A 424 9.66 0.16 10.75
C GLU A 424 8.45 0.22 11.67
N ASP A 425 7.86 -0.92 11.98
CA ASP A 425 6.58 -0.88 12.61
C ASP A 425 6.45 -1.33 14.05
N GLY A 426 5.29 -1.31 14.58
CA GLY A 426 4.76 -1.53 15.88
C GLY A 426 3.75 -0.45 16.27
N VAL A 427 3.84 0.71 15.67
CA VAL A 427 2.94 1.84 15.94
C VAL A 427 1.81 1.90 14.91
N PHE A 428 2.05 1.42 13.67
CA PHE A 428 1.13 1.57 12.56
C PHE A 428 -0.23 0.86 12.77
N GLY A 429 -0.28 -0.19 13.56
CA GLY A 429 -1.54 -0.84 13.95
C GLY A 429 -2.44 0.00 14.85
N GLU A 430 -1.84 0.92 15.64
CA GLU A 430 -2.57 1.80 16.56
C GLU A 430 -2.81 3.19 15.94
N ASN A 431 -1.77 3.74 15.30
CA ASN A 431 -1.78 5.10 14.74
C ASN A 431 -1.05 5.13 13.40
N ILE A 432 -1.43 6.08 12.55
CA ILE A 432 -0.73 6.37 11.31
C ILE A 432 0.36 7.41 11.60
N MET A 433 1.62 7.03 11.47
CA MET A 433 2.70 7.99 11.62
C MET A 433 2.71 8.96 10.44
N TRP A 434 2.83 10.26 10.73
CA TRP A 434 2.78 11.32 9.71
C TRP A 434 3.66 11.08 8.49
N PRO A 435 4.93 10.60 8.57
CA PRO A 435 5.72 10.35 7.37
C PRO A 435 5.12 9.27 6.45
N VAL A 436 4.47 8.25 7.03
CA VAL A 436 3.80 7.19 6.25
C VAL A 436 2.57 7.77 5.53
N ALA A 437 1.77 8.58 6.24
CA ALA A 437 0.61 9.24 5.68
C ALA A 437 0.99 10.22 4.56
N LEU A 438 2.04 11.00 4.75
CA LEU A 438 2.54 11.92 3.73
C LEU A 438 3.02 11.18 2.49
N TYR A 439 3.74 10.07 2.67
CA TYR A 439 4.20 9.27 1.55
C TYR A 439 3.02 8.62 0.79
N ALA A 440 2.03 8.12 1.50
CA ALA A 440 0.81 7.60 0.87
C ALA A 440 0.09 8.66 0.03
N GLU A 441 0.02 9.90 0.54
CA GLU A 441 -0.56 11.02 -0.20
C GLU A 441 0.27 11.38 -1.45
N MET A 442 1.62 11.30 -1.37
CA MET A 442 2.49 11.48 -2.55
C MET A 442 2.26 10.41 -3.62
N LEU A 443 1.98 9.16 -3.22
CA LEU A 443 1.67 8.07 -4.15
C LEU A 443 0.28 8.23 -4.77
N TRP A 444 -0.62 8.87 -4.07
CA TRP A 444 -1.97 9.16 -4.55
C TRP A 444 -1.98 10.36 -5.50
N ASP A 445 -1.33 11.45 -5.13
CA ASP A 445 -1.33 12.72 -5.87
C ASP A 445 0.07 13.34 -5.87
N CYS A 446 0.95 12.89 -6.75
CA CYS A 446 2.31 13.45 -6.85
C CYS A 446 2.38 14.75 -7.67
N ASP A 447 1.28 15.22 -8.24
CA ASP A 447 1.26 16.47 -9.01
C ASP A 447 1.10 17.71 -8.13
N SER A 448 0.47 17.57 -6.97
CA SER A 448 0.36 18.62 -5.96
C SER A 448 1.72 18.98 -5.35
N ASP A 449 1.83 20.18 -4.85
CA ASP A 449 3.04 20.58 -4.13
C ASP A 449 3.11 19.98 -2.71
N LEU A 450 4.29 20.03 -2.12
CA LEU A 450 4.52 19.42 -0.81
C LEU A 450 3.72 20.07 0.31
N ARG A 451 3.41 21.36 0.21
CA ARG A 451 2.64 22.10 1.21
C ARG A 451 1.19 21.62 1.22
N ASP A 452 0.59 21.46 0.04
CA ASP A 452 -0.78 20.97 -0.12
C ASP A 452 -0.90 19.52 0.34
N LEU A 453 0.05 18.66 -0.06
CA LEU A 453 0.12 17.28 0.39
C LEU A 453 0.22 17.18 1.91
N ASN A 454 1.09 18.00 2.53
CA ASN A 454 1.27 18.02 3.96
C ASN A 454 0.01 18.53 4.69
N SER A 455 -0.64 19.57 4.17
CA SER A 455 -1.88 20.09 4.75
C SER A 455 -2.99 19.06 4.78
N ARG A 456 -3.19 18.32 3.67
CA ARG A 456 -4.15 17.22 3.61
C ARG A 456 -3.80 16.09 4.57
N THR A 457 -2.51 15.75 4.68
CA THR A 457 -2.01 14.66 5.53
C THR A 457 -2.14 14.95 7.01
N ALA A 458 -1.71 16.15 7.45
CA ALA A 458 -1.68 16.53 8.86
C ALA A 458 -3.06 16.53 9.53
N LEU A 459 -4.09 16.59 8.72
CA LEU A 459 -5.47 16.73 9.15
C LEU A 459 -6.28 15.43 9.01
N ARG A 460 -5.63 14.33 8.56
CA ARG A 460 -6.28 13.03 8.51
C ARG A 460 -6.53 12.47 9.90
N HIS A 461 -7.62 11.74 10.02
CA HIS A 461 -7.92 11.00 11.24
C HIS A 461 -6.77 10.05 11.59
N ASN A 462 -6.48 9.95 12.88
CA ASN A 462 -5.51 9.01 13.42
C ASN A 462 -4.03 9.24 13.03
N VAL A 463 -3.70 10.36 12.39
CA VAL A 463 -2.31 10.71 12.09
C VAL A 463 -1.63 11.22 13.34
N LEU A 464 -0.49 10.59 13.67
CA LEU A 464 0.33 10.91 14.85
C LEU A 464 1.66 11.52 14.42
N PHE A 465 2.01 12.63 15.06
CA PHE A 465 3.35 13.18 15.03
C PHE A 465 4.15 12.62 16.23
N ALA A 466 5.36 12.12 15.97
CA ALA A 466 6.24 11.73 17.04
C ALA A 466 6.61 12.97 17.86
N ASN A 467 6.27 13.01 19.14
CA ASN A 467 6.56 14.14 20.01
C ASN A 467 8.08 14.39 20.07
N GLN A 468 8.46 15.66 19.91
CA GLN A 468 9.86 16.09 19.98
C GLN A 468 10.36 16.08 21.43
#